data_491a6814e4a3c1a0bd2ccf6b2a77c26c
#
_entry.id   491a6814e4a3c1a0bd2ccf6b2a77c26c
#
_cell.length_a   1.000
_cell.length_b   1.000
_cell.length_c   1.000
_cell.angle_alpha   90.00
_cell.angle_beta   90.00
_cell.angle_gamma   90.00
#
_symmetry.space_group_name_H-M   'P 1'
#
loop_
_entity.id
_entity.type
_entity.pdbx_description
1 polymer ?
#
loop_
_entity_poly.entity_id
_entity_poly.type
_entity_poly.pdbx_seq_one_letter_code
_entity_poly.pdbx_strand_id
1 'polypeptide(L)'
;MRGGVEQKKEQKKEGLLEAAYQLFLEKGVNKTSVDEIVKKANVAKGTFYLYFHDKDQLLGQLVYNISAQVLEEAYEWLDERRTPDFVENVLLLLEFL
;
A
#
# COMPACT_ATOMS: atom_id res chain seq x y z
N MET A 1 14.90 19.59 14.19
CA MET A 1 14.74 18.86 12.98
C MET A 1 13.76 17.73 13.09
N ARG A 2 12.49 18.09 12.89
CA ARG A 2 11.41 17.13 12.96
C ARG A 2 11.43 16.10 11.85
N GLY A 3 11.94 16.45 10.68
CA GLY A 3 11.93 15.57 9.52
C GLY A 3 12.69 14.26 9.70
N GLY A 4 13.77 14.24 10.48
CA GLY A 4 14.56 13.03 10.70
C GLY A 4 13.82 11.97 11.50
N VAL A 5 13.07 12.37 12.54
CA VAL A 5 12.32 11.43 13.38
C VAL A 5 11.10 10.88 12.63
N GLU A 6 10.39 11.75 11.93
CA GLU A 6 9.22 11.35 11.15
C GLU A 6 9.60 10.43 10.01
N GLN A 7 10.73 10.72 9.33
CA GLN A 7 11.22 9.86 8.26
C GLN A 7 11.56 8.46 8.76
N LYS A 8 12.18 8.34 9.93
CA LYS A 8 12.50 7.03 10.52
C LYS A 8 11.24 6.24 10.84
N LYS A 9 10.21 6.90 11.38
CA LYS A 9 8.93 6.26 11.66
C LYS A 9 8.25 5.78 10.38
N GLU A 10 8.22 6.62 9.36
CA GLU A 10 7.62 6.25 8.08
C GLU A 10 8.40 5.13 7.41
N GLN A 11 9.74 5.15 7.48
CA GLN A 11 10.56 4.08 6.93
C GLN A 11 10.28 2.74 7.60
N LYS A 12 10.07 2.72 8.91
CA LYS A 12 9.71 1.50 9.62
C LYS A 12 8.34 0.99 9.22
N LYS A 13 7.38 1.89 9.11
CA LYS A 13 6.03 1.55 8.66
C LYS A 13 6.04 1.00 7.24
N GLU A 14 6.75 1.69 6.34
CA GLU A 14 6.88 1.24 4.96
C GLU A 14 7.61 -0.09 4.86
N GLY A 15 8.63 -0.29 5.68
CA GLY A 15 9.33 -1.57 5.76
C GLY A 15 8.42 -2.72 6.15
N LEU A 16 7.52 -2.48 7.10
CA LEU A 16 6.53 -3.46 7.51
C LEU A 16 5.53 -3.76 6.38
N LEU A 17 5.06 -2.73 5.71
CA LEU A 17 4.13 -2.88 4.59
C LEU A 17 4.78 -3.65 3.44
N GLU A 18 6.02 -3.32 3.10
CA GLU A 18 6.77 -3.99 2.04
C GLU A 18 7.02 -5.46 2.38
N ALA A 19 7.46 -5.75 3.60
CA ALA A 19 7.71 -7.10 4.06
C ALA A 19 6.43 -7.94 4.02
N ALA A 20 5.33 -7.37 4.50
CA ALA A 20 4.03 -8.03 4.50
C ALA A 20 3.55 -8.30 3.06
N TYR A 21 3.69 -7.31 2.19
CA TYR A 21 3.31 -7.45 0.78
C TYR A 21 4.03 -8.63 0.13
N GLN A 22 5.34 -8.72 0.30
CA GLN A 22 6.13 -9.81 -0.26
C GLN A 22 5.70 -11.16 0.29
N LEU A 23 5.50 -11.27 1.62
CA LEU A 23 5.08 -12.51 2.25
C LEU A 23 3.66 -12.90 1.83
N PHE A 24 2.76 -11.95 1.71
CA PHE A 24 1.39 -12.21 1.27
C PHE A 24 1.34 -12.73 -0.16
N LEU A 25 2.18 -12.18 -1.05
CA LEU A 25 2.29 -12.67 -2.41
C LEU A 25 2.90 -14.07 -2.46
N GLU A 26 3.88 -14.33 -1.61
CA GLU A 26 4.61 -15.59 -1.60
C GLU A 26 3.77 -16.74 -1.07
N LYS A 27 3.07 -16.56 0.05
CA LYS A 27 2.37 -17.66 0.72
C LYS A 27 0.97 -17.33 1.22
N GLY A 28 0.47 -16.15 0.92
CA GLY A 28 -0.88 -15.74 1.29
C GLY A 28 -0.98 -15.12 2.69
N VAL A 29 -2.06 -14.38 2.91
CA VAL A 29 -2.27 -13.66 4.17
C VAL A 29 -2.44 -14.63 5.34
N ASN A 30 -3.22 -15.69 5.14
CA ASN A 30 -3.54 -16.62 6.22
C ASN A 30 -2.33 -17.38 6.72
N LYS A 31 -1.34 -17.62 5.87
CA LYS A 31 -0.13 -18.36 6.22
C LYS A 31 1.02 -17.46 6.67
N THR A 32 0.79 -16.17 6.74
CA THR A 32 1.80 -15.19 7.15
C THR A 32 1.50 -14.73 8.57
N SER A 33 2.50 -14.77 9.44
CA SER A 33 2.37 -14.30 10.82
C SER A 33 2.99 -12.92 10.99
N VAL A 34 2.57 -12.21 12.05
CA VAL A 34 3.20 -10.94 12.44
C VAL A 34 4.68 -11.15 12.73
N ASP A 35 5.04 -12.27 13.37
CA ASP A 35 6.44 -12.59 13.67
C ASP A 35 7.30 -12.67 12.41
N GLU A 36 6.78 -13.27 11.35
CA GLU A 36 7.47 -13.33 10.06
C GLU A 36 7.62 -11.96 9.43
N ILE A 37 6.59 -11.14 9.52
CA ILE A 37 6.61 -9.78 8.96
C ILE A 37 7.69 -8.94 9.64
N VAL A 38 7.72 -8.92 10.98
CA VAL A 38 8.70 -8.10 11.70
C VAL A 38 10.11 -8.62 11.50
N LYS A 39 10.29 -9.92 11.41
CA LYS A 39 11.59 -10.51 11.13
C LYS A 39 12.10 -10.09 9.76
N LYS A 40 11.26 -10.16 8.75
CA LYS A 40 11.61 -9.76 7.39
C LYS A 40 11.90 -8.27 7.30
N ALA A 41 11.14 -7.45 8.01
CA ALA A 41 11.33 -6.00 8.05
C ALA A 41 12.49 -5.58 8.96
N ASN A 42 13.05 -6.52 9.72
CA ASN A 42 14.15 -6.29 10.67
C ASN A 42 13.78 -5.24 11.72
N VAL A 43 12.61 -5.39 12.31
CA VAL A 43 12.14 -4.53 13.40
C VAL A 43 11.64 -5.39 14.56
N ALA A 44 11.52 -4.77 15.74
CA ALA A 44 10.94 -5.44 16.90
C ALA A 44 9.43 -5.60 16.73
N LYS A 45 8.88 -6.65 17.36
CA LYS A 45 7.44 -6.93 17.29
C LYS A 45 6.60 -5.76 17.82
N GLY A 46 7.08 -5.08 18.87
CA GLY A 46 6.40 -3.88 19.39
C GLY A 46 6.28 -2.76 18.38
N THR A 47 7.23 -2.68 17.44
CA THR A 47 7.18 -1.68 16.37
C THR A 47 5.98 -1.92 15.45
N PHE A 48 5.66 -3.19 15.16
CA PHE A 48 4.46 -3.51 14.39
C PHE A 48 3.20 -2.94 15.06
N TYR A 49 3.07 -3.17 16.36
CA TYR A 49 1.87 -2.75 17.10
C TYR A 49 1.79 -1.25 17.38
N LEU A 50 2.85 -0.49 17.06
CA LEU A 50 2.77 0.97 17.04
C LEU A 50 1.96 1.47 15.85
N TYR A 51 1.95 0.73 14.76
CA TYR A 51 1.32 1.15 13.50
C TYR A 51 0.05 0.40 13.16
N PHE A 52 -0.03 -0.86 13.52
CA PHE A 52 -1.15 -1.73 13.14
C PHE A 52 -1.63 -2.52 14.34
N HIS A 53 -2.94 -2.62 14.47
CA HIS A 53 -3.55 -3.42 15.52
C HIS A 53 -3.32 -4.92 15.29
N ASP A 54 -3.43 -5.34 14.03
CA ASP A 54 -3.26 -6.73 13.64
C ASP A 54 -2.88 -6.81 12.15
N LYS A 55 -2.73 -8.02 11.68
CA LYS A 55 -2.37 -8.32 10.29
C LYS A 55 -3.43 -7.83 9.30
N ASP A 56 -4.70 -7.95 9.67
CA ASP A 56 -5.82 -7.54 8.81
C ASP A 56 -5.83 -6.02 8.61
N GLN A 57 -5.51 -5.27 9.65
CA GLN A 57 -5.39 -3.82 9.53
C GLN A 57 -4.24 -3.43 8.60
N LEU A 58 -3.12 -4.13 8.69
CA LEU A 58 -2.00 -3.92 7.77
C LEU A 58 -2.44 -4.24 6.33
N LEU A 59 -3.15 -5.32 6.13
CA LEU A 59 -3.67 -5.70 4.81
C LEU A 59 -4.58 -4.59 4.26
N GLY A 60 -5.45 -4.04 5.08
CA GLY A 60 -6.32 -2.94 4.68
C GLY A 60 -5.53 -1.73 4.20
N GLN A 61 -4.43 -1.41 4.89
CA GLN A 61 -3.56 -0.31 4.50
C GLN A 61 -2.87 -0.60 3.16
N LEU A 62 -2.44 -1.83 2.93
CA LEU A 62 -1.86 -2.23 1.65
C LEU A 62 -2.85 -2.09 0.51
N VAL A 63 -4.07 -2.57 0.71
CA VAL A 63 -5.13 -2.47 -0.30
C VAL A 63 -5.42 -1.01 -0.61
N TYR A 64 -5.52 -0.17 0.41
CA TYR A 64 -5.74 1.26 0.23
C TYR A 64 -4.62 1.90 -0.59
N ASN A 65 -3.36 1.62 -0.24
CA ASN A 65 -2.21 2.21 -0.91
C ASN A 65 -2.14 1.79 -2.38
N ILE A 66 -2.38 0.52 -2.67
CA ILE A 66 -2.37 0.00 -4.04
C ILE A 66 -3.53 0.60 -4.84
N SER A 67 -4.72 0.66 -4.26
CA SER A 67 -5.90 1.23 -4.92
C SER A 67 -5.70 2.72 -5.23
N ALA A 68 -5.13 3.47 -4.29
CA ALA A 68 -4.85 4.88 -4.48
C ALA A 68 -3.87 5.10 -5.64
N GLN A 69 -2.83 4.27 -5.73
CA GLN A 69 -1.85 4.34 -6.80
C GLN A 69 -2.48 4.03 -8.16
N VAL A 70 -3.30 2.99 -8.24
CA VAL A 70 -3.99 2.62 -9.48
C VAL A 70 -4.93 3.73 -9.92
N LEU A 71 -5.67 4.33 -8.99
CA LEU A 71 -6.57 5.44 -9.29
C LEU A 71 -5.80 6.67 -9.78
N GLU A 72 -4.67 6.97 -9.18
CA GLU A 72 -3.83 8.09 -9.60
C GLU A 72 -3.31 7.88 -11.01
N GLU A 73 -2.80 6.68 -11.31
CA GLU A 73 -2.33 6.34 -12.64
C GLU A 73 -3.45 6.38 -13.68
N ALA A 74 -4.63 5.88 -13.32
CA ALA A 74 -5.80 5.92 -14.18
C ALA A 74 -6.24 7.35 -14.46
N TYR A 75 -6.19 8.20 -13.45
CA TYR A 75 -6.54 9.61 -13.59
C TYR A 75 -5.58 10.34 -14.51
N GLU A 76 -4.27 10.09 -14.36
CA GLU A 76 -3.24 10.68 -15.23
C GLU A 76 -3.42 10.21 -16.68
N TRP A 77 -3.68 8.92 -16.88
CA TRP A 77 -3.92 8.36 -18.19
C TRP A 77 -5.14 9.02 -18.86
N LEU A 78 -6.22 9.20 -18.08
CA LEU A 78 -7.44 9.82 -18.56
C LEU A 78 -7.21 11.31 -18.90
N ASP A 79 -6.44 12.01 -18.05
CA ASP A 79 -6.17 13.42 -18.26
C ASP A 79 -5.46 13.70 -19.59
N GLU A 80 -4.54 12.81 -19.97
CA GLU A 80 -3.84 12.87 -21.26
C GLU A 80 -4.80 12.69 -22.45
N ARG A 81 -5.89 11.94 -22.26
CA ARG A 81 -6.85 11.57 -23.31
C ARG A 81 -8.19 12.28 -23.16
N ARG A 82 -8.24 13.24 -22.27
CA ARG A 82 -9.46 13.92 -21.87
C ARG A 82 -10.18 14.55 -23.06
N THR A 83 -11.50 14.34 -23.08
CA THR A 83 -12.39 14.93 -24.07
C THR A 83 -13.47 15.76 -23.35
N PRO A 84 -14.20 16.67 -24.06
CA PRO A 84 -15.32 17.38 -23.45
C PRO A 84 -16.51 16.49 -23.14
N ASP A 85 -16.56 15.29 -23.71
CA ASP A 85 -17.69 14.36 -23.54
C ASP A 85 -17.47 13.49 -22.31
N PHE A 86 -18.37 13.60 -21.33
CA PHE A 86 -18.30 12.83 -20.09
C PHE A 86 -18.37 11.32 -20.35
N VAL A 87 -19.28 10.88 -21.24
CA VAL A 87 -19.44 9.44 -21.55
C VAL A 87 -18.18 8.88 -22.17
N GLU A 88 -17.58 9.61 -23.09
CA GLU A 88 -16.34 9.20 -23.72
C GLU A 88 -15.20 9.09 -22.70
N ASN A 89 -15.12 10.02 -21.75
CA ASN A 89 -14.13 9.97 -20.67
C ASN A 89 -14.32 8.75 -19.78
N VAL A 90 -15.55 8.38 -19.47
CA VAL A 90 -15.87 7.17 -18.70
C VAL A 90 -15.44 5.92 -19.46
N LEU A 91 -15.70 5.89 -20.76
CA LEU A 91 -15.30 4.75 -21.60
C LEU A 91 -13.78 4.62 -21.66
N LEU A 92 -13.06 5.73 -21.76
CA LEU A 92 -11.59 5.74 -21.74
C LEU A 92 -11.06 5.20 -20.40
N LEU A 93 -11.68 5.58 -19.29
CA LEU A 93 -11.29 5.09 -17.98
C LEU A 93 -11.49 3.58 -17.86
N LEU A 94 -12.61 3.08 -18.37
CA LEU A 94 -12.88 1.64 -18.38
C LEU A 94 -11.86 0.89 -19.23
N GLU A 95 -11.39 1.49 -20.30
CA GLU A 95 -10.35 0.92 -21.16
C GLU A 95 -9.03 0.78 -20.42
N PHE A 96 -8.71 1.72 -19.53
CA PHE A 96 -7.52 1.64 -18.67
C PHE A 96 -7.56 0.41 -17.75
N LEU A 97 -8.72 0.14 -17.18
CA LEU A 97 -8.89 -0.97 -16.26
C LEU A 97 -8.92 -2.32 -16.99
#